data_f86397badb644405e4fa66cd43b543e1
#
_entry.id   f86397badb644405e4fa66cd43b543e1
#
_cell.length_a   1.000
_cell.length_b   1.000
_cell.length_c   1.000
_cell.angle_alpha   90.00
_cell.angle_beta   90.00
_cell.angle_gamma   90.00
#
_symmetry.space_group_name_H-M   'P 1'
#
loop_
_entity.id
_entity.type
_entity.pdbx_description
1 polymer ?
#
loop_
_entity_poly.entity_id
_entity_poly.type
_entity_poly.pdbx_seq_one_letter_code
_entity_poly.pdbx_strand_id
1 'polypeptide(L)'
;MLALQVLPAPAEAAPALVAPGAPMRVFPQDPPKTIDLPTGQKLTMPRDGWVGTCSQGPNGTLHLPGKEPQRVMLTASHCVNTMPGFPEVKNEFYAPVGTEYKRFGERVASNHVTAEAMNLSDPMQSIRTADWGVVRIDDGVTETGLSHSRDFNGGVQGEPVKITRVRDFRTLAPGEVSVDNFGQPICKDGATTGRTCAKQIGRTRNGIYSWGLNYVQGDSGGVNYDPRDGAAVGVSSMTLGPLGKAQPVDRIIEDAYGIPDGKVNEAFTPTDSTAPRENFTTSGEEEERVSAEIERLNSNLKPPAPREELRKAVDNAKQEAAGLAQKASQGQFDPAEVNRAINHHSDRIGYWGGASLGEEIAKRL
;
A
#
# COMPACT_ATOMS: atom_id res chain seq x y z
N MET A 1 9.24 -63.99 -4.95
CA MET A 1 9.61 -62.69 -4.33
C MET A 1 9.03 -61.56 -5.17
N LEU A 2 7.95 -60.95 -4.70
CA LEU A 2 7.41 -59.73 -5.34
C LEU A 2 8.24 -58.54 -4.85
N ALA A 3 8.91 -57.86 -5.76
CA ALA A 3 9.57 -56.61 -5.45
C ALA A 3 8.49 -55.51 -5.31
N LEU A 4 8.35 -54.96 -4.11
CA LEU A 4 7.54 -53.77 -3.86
C LEU A 4 8.27 -52.59 -4.53
N GLN A 5 7.72 -52.11 -5.63
CA GLN A 5 8.17 -50.80 -6.20
C GLN A 5 7.65 -49.69 -5.27
N VAL A 6 8.55 -49.09 -4.52
CA VAL A 6 8.27 -47.83 -3.79
C VAL A 6 8.20 -46.72 -4.85
N LEU A 7 7.00 -46.24 -5.12
CA LEU A 7 6.82 -45.02 -5.94
C LEU A 7 7.47 -43.84 -5.19
N PRO A 8 8.26 -43.01 -5.89
CA PRO A 8 8.81 -41.83 -5.27
C PRO A 8 7.67 -40.92 -4.79
N ALA A 9 7.81 -40.39 -3.58
CA ALA A 9 6.87 -39.36 -3.08
C ALA A 9 6.79 -38.21 -4.08
N PRO A 10 5.58 -37.66 -4.32
CA PRO A 10 5.46 -36.50 -5.19
C PRO A 10 6.37 -35.38 -4.66
N ALA A 11 7.17 -34.78 -5.55
CA ALA A 11 8.01 -33.64 -5.20
C ALA A 11 7.10 -32.54 -4.63
N GLU A 12 7.41 -32.06 -3.44
CA GLU A 12 6.67 -30.96 -2.82
C GLU A 12 6.80 -29.73 -3.72
N ALA A 13 5.68 -29.09 -4.05
CA ALA A 13 5.68 -27.91 -4.91
C ALA A 13 6.48 -26.78 -4.24
N ALA A 14 7.33 -26.09 -5.00
CA ALA A 14 8.07 -24.96 -4.48
C ALA A 14 7.10 -23.89 -3.91
N PRO A 15 7.43 -23.27 -2.76
CA PRO A 15 6.58 -22.26 -2.16
C PRO A 15 6.32 -21.09 -3.12
N ALA A 16 5.08 -20.58 -3.10
CA ALA A 16 4.65 -19.50 -3.97
C ALA A 16 5.14 -18.14 -3.48
N LEU A 17 5.89 -17.44 -4.31
CA LEU A 17 6.37 -16.08 -4.07
C LEU A 17 5.30 -15.04 -4.43
N VAL A 18 4.37 -15.37 -5.35
CA VAL A 18 3.21 -14.55 -5.66
C VAL A 18 1.97 -15.22 -5.07
N ALA A 19 1.35 -14.50 -4.12
CA ALA A 19 0.18 -14.99 -3.38
C ALA A 19 -0.73 -13.82 -3.00
N PRO A 20 -2.04 -13.85 -3.29
CA PRO A 20 -2.95 -12.78 -2.92
C PRO A 20 -2.89 -12.48 -1.41
N GLY A 21 -2.77 -11.20 -1.05
CA GLY A 21 -2.62 -10.74 0.34
C GLY A 21 -1.19 -10.79 0.89
N ALA A 22 -0.22 -11.37 0.17
CA ALA A 22 1.18 -11.39 0.60
C ALA A 22 1.83 -9.99 0.55
N PRO A 23 2.90 -9.75 1.30
CA PRO A 23 3.60 -8.47 1.23
C PRO A 23 4.27 -8.25 -0.14
N MET A 24 4.25 -7.00 -0.59
CA MET A 24 4.94 -6.52 -1.78
C MET A 24 5.82 -5.32 -1.42
N ARG A 25 7.00 -5.25 -2.04
CA ARG A 25 7.97 -4.18 -1.83
C ARG A 25 8.43 -3.59 -3.15
N VAL A 26 8.58 -2.27 -3.16
CA VAL A 26 9.15 -1.53 -4.28
C VAL A 26 10.31 -0.66 -3.78
N PHE A 27 11.42 -0.69 -4.48
CA PHE A 27 12.62 0.04 -4.10
C PHE A 27 12.70 1.38 -4.84
N PRO A 28 13.11 2.45 -4.16
CA PRO A 28 13.47 3.70 -4.82
C PRO A 28 14.74 3.49 -5.68
N GLN A 29 14.88 4.32 -6.73
CA GLN A 29 16.06 4.30 -7.61
C GLN A 29 17.28 4.83 -6.84
N ASP A 30 17.22 6.08 -6.42
CA ASP A 30 18.31 6.80 -5.74
C ASP A 30 17.78 7.53 -4.49
N PRO A 31 17.51 6.80 -3.38
CA PRO A 31 16.98 7.43 -2.19
C PRO A 31 18.03 8.32 -1.51
N PRO A 32 17.62 9.42 -0.88
CA PRO A 32 18.52 10.25 -0.09
C PRO A 32 19.19 9.41 1.01
N LYS A 33 20.50 9.58 1.19
CA LYS A 33 21.24 8.92 2.26
C LYS A 33 20.96 9.51 3.65
N THR A 34 20.47 10.73 3.69
CA THR A 34 20.19 11.46 4.93
C THR A 34 18.89 12.23 4.82
N ILE A 35 18.23 12.39 5.96
CA ILE A 35 17.06 13.27 6.14
C ILE A 35 17.46 14.40 7.07
N ASP A 36 17.10 15.63 6.73
CA ASP A 36 17.28 16.78 7.61
C ASP A 36 16.18 16.78 8.68
N LEU A 37 16.62 16.68 9.94
CA LEU A 37 15.71 16.74 11.07
C LEU A 37 15.35 18.20 11.39
N PRO A 38 14.19 18.49 12.02
CA PRO A 38 13.82 19.82 12.46
C PRO A 38 14.83 20.47 13.43
N THR A 39 15.71 19.68 14.02
CA THR A 39 16.82 20.11 14.89
C THR A 39 18.03 20.65 14.12
N GLY A 40 18.04 20.54 12.78
CA GLY A 40 19.21 20.81 11.95
C GLY A 40 20.23 19.69 11.88
N GLN A 41 20.00 18.59 12.60
CA GLN A 41 20.81 17.38 12.50
C GLN A 41 20.42 16.58 11.24
N LYS A 42 21.36 15.77 10.73
CA LYS A 42 21.10 14.85 9.63
C LYS A 42 20.96 13.43 10.16
N LEU A 43 19.81 12.80 9.89
CA LEU A 43 19.57 11.40 10.16
C LEU A 43 20.05 10.57 8.96
N THR A 44 20.96 9.63 9.18
CA THR A 44 21.36 8.67 8.15
C THR A 44 20.29 7.60 8.00
N MET A 45 19.81 7.42 6.79
CA MET A 45 18.76 6.43 6.48
C MET A 45 19.35 5.24 5.74
N PRO A 46 19.09 4.00 6.19
CA PRO A 46 19.39 2.82 5.38
C PRO A 46 18.49 2.79 4.14
N ARG A 47 18.93 2.10 3.09
CA ARG A 47 18.14 1.95 1.85
C ARG A 47 16.77 1.36 2.12
N ASP A 48 16.68 0.38 3.02
CA ASP A 48 15.44 -0.31 3.37
C ASP A 48 14.42 0.60 4.09
N GLY A 49 14.87 1.72 4.68
CA GLY A 49 13.99 2.75 5.25
C GLY A 49 13.19 3.56 4.22
N TRP A 50 13.49 3.38 2.92
CA TRP A 50 12.79 4.06 1.82
C TRP A 50 11.93 3.10 0.99
N VAL A 51 11.85 1.84 1.37
CA VAL A 51 11.11 0.82 0.62
C VAL A 51 9.61 1.07 0.72
N GLY A 52 8.96 1.15 -0.43
CA GLY A 52 7.51 1.22 -0.51
C GLY A 52 6.88 -0.12 -0.12
N THR A 53 5.89 -0.08 0.75
CA THR A 53 5.22 -1.24 1.34
C THR A 53 3.78 -1.32 0.86
N CYS A 54 3.43 -2.43 0.21
CA CYS A 54 2.10 -2.77 -0.27
C CYS A 54 1.82 -4.27 -0.11
N SER A 55 0.65 -4.69 -0.53
CA SER A 55 0.23 -6.09 -0.58
C SER A 55 0.00 -6.55 -2.02
N GLN A 56 0.20 -7.83 -2.25
CA GLN A 56 -0.07 -8.47 -3.53
C GLN A 56 -1.58 -8.65 -3.72
N GLY A 57 -2.08 -8.29 -4.90
CA GLY A 57 -3.45 -8.48 -5.29
C GLY A 57 -3.71 -9.84 -5.94
N PRO A 58 -4.87 -10.02 -6.61
CA PRO A 58 -5.18 -11.26 -7.32
C PRO A 58 -4.24 -11.44 -8.52
N ASN A 59 -3.81 -12.67 -8.72
CA ASN A 59 -2.91 -13.08 -9.79
C ASN A 59 -3.53 -14.15 -10.68
N GLY A 60 -3.04 -14.24 -11.90
CA GLY A 60 -3.55 -15.18 -12.89
C GLY A 60 -2.94 -14.98 -14.27
N THR A 61 -3.55 -15.62 -15.26
CA THR A 61 -3.12 -15.57 -16.65
C THR A 61 -4.06 -14.69 -17.48
N LEU A 62 -3.48 -13.73 -18.17
CA LEU A 62 -4.16 -12.86 -19.13
C LEU A 62 -4.04 -13.46 -20.52
N HIS A 63 -5.18 -13.61 -21.19
CA HIS A 63 -5.32 -14.13 -22.54
C HIS A 63 -5.83 -13.01 -23.47
N LEU A 64 -4.93 -12.48 -24.30
CA LEU A 64 -5.28 -11.42 -25.25
C LEU A 64 -5.26 -11.96 -26.69
N PRO A 65 -6.18 -11.56 -27.56
CA PRO A 65 -6.21 -12.00 -28.96
C PRO A 65 -4.87 -11.74 -29.66
N GLY A 66 -4.29 -12.78 -30.25
CA GLY A 66 -3.05 -12.69 -31.02
C GLY A 66 -1.77 -12.43 -30.19
N LYS A 67 -1.84 -12.59 -28.86
CA LYS A 67 -0.68 -12.50 -27.97
C LYS A 67 -0.50 -13.79 -27.18
N GLU A 68 0.72 -14.07 -26.80
CA GLU A 68 1.00 -15.16 -25.87
C GLU A 68 0.36 -14.88 -24.51
N PRO A 69 -0.13 -15.93 -23.81
CA PRO A 69 -0.66 -15.78 -22.44
C PRO A 69 0.38 -15.17 -21.52
N GLN A 70 -0.03 -14.23 -20.68
CA GLN A 70 0.85 -13.52 -19.78
C GLN A 70 0.40 -13.71 -18.33
N ARG A 71 1.31 -14.14 -17.47
CA ARG A 71 1.07 -14.22 -16.03
C ARG A 71 1.18 -12.84 -15.42
N VAL A 72 0.14 -12.40 -14.72
CA VAL A 72 0.07 -11.05 -14.13
C VAL A 72 -0.52 -11.07 -12.72
N MET A 73 -0.14 -10.07 -11.93
CA MET A 73 -0.74 -9.72 -10.67
C MET A 73 -1.36 -8.32 -10.80
N LEU A 74 -2.58 -8.15 -10.31
CA LEU A 74 -3.31 -6.89 -10.33
C LEU A 74 -3.16 -6.21 -8.96
N THR A 75 -2.96 -4.89 -8.95
CA THR A 75 -2.69 -4.15 -7.71
C THR A 75 -3.13 -2.69 -7.83
N ALA A 76 -2.89 -1.87 -6.82
CA ALA A 76 -3.15 -0.44 -6.84
C ALA A 76 -2.04 0.33 -7.58
N SER A 77 -2.40 1.44 -8.25
CA SER A 77 -1.46 2.29 -8.99
C SER A 77 -0.39 2.89 -8.08
N HIS A 78 -0.80 3.38 -6.91
CA HIS A 78 0.13 4.00 -5.96
C HIS A 78 1.14 3.01 -5.36
N CYS A 79 0.93 1.70 -5.53
CA CYS A 79 1.89 0.65 -5.18
C CYS A 79 2.98 0.44 -6.22
N VAL A 80 2.74 0.85 -7.46
CA VAL A 80 3.64 0.56 -8.59
C VAL A 80 4.21 1.83 -9.24
N ASN A 81 3.77 3.00 -8.81
CA ASN A 81 4.25 4.29 -9.31
C ASN A 81 4.86 5.13 -8.20
N THR A 82 5.69 6.07 -8.58
CA THR A 82 6.25 7.06 -7.67
C THR A 82 5.13 7.95 -7.12
N MET A 83 5.05 8.01 -5.81
CA MET A 83 4.12 8.91 -5.12
C MET A 83 4.69 10.33 -5.04
N PRO A 84 3.85 11.37 -5.15
CA PRO A 84 4.31 12.76 -5.00
C PRO A 84 5.06 12.97 -3.68
N GLY A 85 6.23 13.59 -3.75
CA GLY A 85 7.08 13.83 -2.58
C GLY A 85 7.97 12.67 -2.15
N PHE A 86 7.90 11.52 -2.83
CA PHE A 86 8.77 10.37 -2.58
C PHE A 86 9.81 10.20 -3.70
N PRO A 87 10.95 9.54 -3.43
CA PRO A 87 11.93 9.21 -4.46
C PRO A 87 11.32 8.35 -5.57
N GLU A 88 11.82 8.53 -6.80
CA GLU A 88 11.39 7.71 -7.93
C GLU A 88 11.60 6.23 -7.65
N VAL A 89 10.58 5.41 -7.94
CA VAL A 89 10.63 3.97 -7.69
C VAL A 89 11.10 3.20 -8.91
N LYS A 90 11.74 2.05 -8.66
CA LYS A 90 12.10 1.10 -9.70
C LYS A 90 10.87 0.43 -10.30
N ASN A 91 11.03 -0.11 -11.49
CA ASN A 91 9.97 -0.85 -12.18
C ASN A 91 9.90 -2.34 -11.78
N GLU A 92 10.55 -2.72 -10.70
CA GLU A 92 10.70 -4.10 -10.22
C GLU A 92 10.06 -4.27 -8.86
N PHE A 93 9.41 -5.43 -8.65
CA PHE A 93 8.67 -5.72 -7.44
C PHE A 93 9.22 -6.96 -6.75
N TYR A 94 9.20 -6.92 -5.42
CA TYR A 94 9.85 -7.90 -4.56
C TYR A 94 8.91 -8.35 -3.45
N ALA A 95 9.16 -9.56 -2.93
CA ALA A 95 8.54 -10.07 -1.73
C ALA A 95 9.61 -10.28 -0.65
N PRO A 96 9.38 -9.87 0.62
CA PRO A 96 10.32 -10.08 1.71
C PRO A 96 10.27 -11.53 2.19
N VAL A 97 11.43 -12.19 2.23
CA VAL A 97 11.57 -13.58 2.70
C VAL A 97 12.83 -13.67 3.57
N GLY A 98 12.66 -13.86 4.86
CA GLY A 98 13.76 -13.78 5.82
C GLY A 98 14.42 -12.39 5.80
N THR A 99 15.70 -12.32 5.48
CA THR A 99 16.45 -11.06 5.35
C THR A 99 16.58 -10.57 3.91
N GLU A 100 15.99 -11.29 2.95
CA GLU A 100 16.12 -11.02 1.53
C GLU A 100 14.84 -10.45 0.93
N TYR A 101 15.01 -9.76 -0.19
CA TYR A 101 13.91 -9.31 -1.05
C TYR A 101 14.01 -10.08 -2.37
N LYS A 102 13.10 -11.05 -2.55
CA LYS A 102 13.05 -11.87 -3.76
C LYS A 102 12.22 -11.18 -4.83
N ARG A 103 12.84 -10.90 -5.99
CA ARG A 103 12.14 -10.32 -7.13
C ARG A 103 11.12 -11.30 -7.68
N PHE A 104 9.92 -10.78 -8.02
CA PHE A 104 8.87 -11.60 -8.61
C PHE A 104 8.27 -11.03 -9.90
N GLY A 105 8.55 -9.77 -10.26
CA GLY A 105 7.98 -9.21 -11.47
C GLY A 105 8.31 -7.75 -11.73
N GLU A 106 7.70 -7.21 -12.79
CA GLU A 106 7.84 -5.82 -13.21
C GLU A 106 6.49 -5.23 -13.65
N ARG A 107 6.33 -3.90 -13.48
CA ARG A 107 5.12 -3.19 -13.95
C ARG A 107 5.04 -3.20 -15.47
N VAL A 108 3.88 -3.58 -15.99
CA VAL A 108 3.59 -3.55 -17.45
C VAL A 108 2.48 -2.57 -17.83
N ALA A 109 1.61 -2.21 -16.87
CA ALA A 109 0.58 -1.21 -17.05
C ALA A 109 0.19 -0.58 -15.72
N SER A 110 -0.25 0.67 -15.74
CA SER A 110 -0.89 1.34 -14.63
C SER A 110 -1.61 2.59 -15.11
N ASN A 111 -2.64 3.03 -14.38
CA ASN A 111 -3.04 4.42 -14.49
C ASN A 111 -2.09 5.26 -13.64
N HIS A 112 -1.56 6.34 -14.22
CA HIS A 112 -0.75 7.28 -13.43
C HIS A 112 -1.69 8.08 -12.52
N VAL A 113 -1.62 7.82 -11.21
CA VAL A 113 -2.29 8.67 -10.23
C VAL A 113 -1.49 9.96 -10.14
N THR A 114 -2.08 11.07 -10.59
CA THR A 114 -1.44 12.38 -10.47
C THR A 114 -1.45 12.86 -9.02
N ALA A 115 -0.53 13.78 -8.68
CA ALA A 115 -0.51 14.43 -7.37
C ALA A 115 -1.87 15.07 -7.02
N GLU A 116 -2.57 15.58 -8.04
CA GLU A 116 -3.90 16.17 -7.90
C GLU A 116 -4.97 15.13 -7.53
N ALA A 117 -4.89 13.92 -8.09
CA ALA A 117 -5.82 12.83 -7.80
C ALA A 117 -5.66 12.25 -6.38
N MET A 118 -4.48 12.41 -5.77
CA MET A 118 -4.20 12.04 -4.38
C MET A 118 -4.23 13.25 -3.44
N ASN A 119 -4.82 14.35 -3.88
CA ASN A 119 -4.90 15.55 -3.09
C ASN A 119 -5.84 15.35 -1.88
N LEU A 120 -5.25 15.24 -0.69
CA LEU A 120 -5.98 15.12 0.56
C LEU A 120 -6.89 16.33 0.85
N SER A 121 -6.71 17.45 0.14
CA SER A 121 -7.59 18.62 0.23
C SER A 121 -8.91 18.43 -0.52
N ASP A 122 -9.00 17.45 -1.45
CA ASP A 122 -10.26 17.02 -2.06
C ASP A 122 -10.46 15.49 -1.95
N PRO A 123 -10.90 15.01 -0.77
CA PRO A 123 -11.15 13.59 -0.56
C PRO A 123 -12.18 12.99 -1.52
N MET A 124 -13.11 13.80 -2.02
CA MET A 124 -14.15 13.35 -2.96
C MET A 124 -13.57 13.07 -4.34
N GLN A 125 -12.58 13.81 -4.79
CA GLN A 125 -11.85 13.54 -6.01
C GLN A 125 -11.05 12.24 -5.90
N SER A 126 -10.30 12.08 -4.81
CA SER A 126 -9.50 10.87 -4.54
C SER A 126 -10.37 9.60 -4.51
N ILE A 127 -11.56 9.69 -3.91
CA ILE A 127 -12.54 8.58 -3.88
C ILE A 127 -12.99 8.17 -5.30
N ARG A 128 -13.11 9.10 -6.25
CA ARG A 128 -13.58 8.83 -7.62
C ARG A 128 -12.49 8.42 -8.59
N THR A 129 -11.23 8.69 -8.27
CA THR A 129 -10.09 8.42 -9.15
C THR A 129 -9.81 6.93 -9.26
N ALA A 130 -9.47 6.46 -10.46
CA ALA A 130 -8.96 5.11 -10.66
C ALA A 130 -7.57 4.96 -10.00
N ASP A 131 -7.30 3.78 -9.45
CA ASP A 131 -6.05 3.48 -8.75
C ASP A 131 -5.64 2.03 -9.04
N TRP A 132 -5.12 1.78 -10.25
CA TRP A 132 -4.79 0.42 -10.67
C TRP A 132 -3.42 0.29 -11.30
N GLY A 133 -2.80 -0.87 -11.09
CA GLY A 133 -1.55 -1.29 -11.68
C GLY A 133 -1.55 -2.78 -12.01
N VAL A 134 -0.70 -3.16 -12.96
CA VAL A 134 -0.50 -4.54 -13.40
C VAL A 134 0.99 -4.85 -13.38
N VAL A 135 1.35 -5.92 -12.69
CA VAL A 135 2.71 -6.44 -12.61
C VAL A 135 2.77 -7.75 -13.38
N ARG A 136 3.66 -7.86 -14.36
CA ARG A 136 3.98 -9.12 -15.03
C ARG A 136 4.83 -9.96 -14.08
N ILE A 137 4.42 -11.21 -13.88
CA ILE A 137 5.14 -12.16 -13.05
C ILE A 137 6.30 -12.76 -13.88
N ASP A 138 7.51 -12.77 -13.31
CA ASP A 138 8.69 -13.30 -13.99
C ASP A 138 8.58 -14.81 -14.24
N ASP A 139 9.24 -15.27 -15.30
CA ASP A 139 9.33 -16.69 -15.61
C ASP A 139 10.03 -17.45 -14.47
N GLY A 140 9.51 -18.64 -14.15
CA GLY A 140 10.04 -19.47 -13.07
C GLY A 140 9.60 -19.07 -11.65
N VAL A 141 8.94 -17.92 -11.47
CA VAL A 141 8.35 -17.55 -10.20
C VAL A 141 7.09 -18.39 -9.94
N THR A 142 7.01 -19.04 -8.78
CA THR A 142 5.85 -19.83 -8.36
C THR A 142 4.76 -18.92 -7.82
N GLU A 143 3.52 -19.17 -8.21
CA GLU A 143 2.32 -18.46 -7.77
C GLU A 143 1.27 -19.39 -7.18
N THR A 144 0.37 -18.84 -6.37
CA THR A 144 -0.79 -19.55 -5.83
C THR A 144 -2.04 -18.70 -5.95
N GLY A 145 -3.20 -19.36 -6.12
CA GLY A 145 -4.52 -18.73 -6.09
C GLY A 145 -5.12 -18.68 -4.67
N LEU A 146 -4.39 -19.12 -3.66
CA LEU A 146 -4.84 -19.08 -2.27
C LEU A 146 -4.57 -17.73 -1.65
N SER A 147 -5.63 -16.98 -1.35
CA SER A 147 -5.57 -15.76 -0.58
C SER A 147 -5.44 -16.06 0.90
N HIS A 148 -4.39 -15.55 1.50
CA HIS A 148 -4.10 -15.70 2.92
C HIS A 148 -3.05 -14.68 3.31
N SER A 149 -3.26 -13.94 4.38
CA SER A 149 -2.28 -12.97 4.86
C SER A 149 -1.99 -13.14 6.34
N ARG A 150 -0.79 -12.73 6.72
CA ARG A 150 -0.42 -12.50 8.11
C ARG A 150 -0.53 -11.00 8.37
N ASP A 151 -0.98 -10.62 9.56
CA ASP A 151 -0.97 -9.23 9.97
C ASP A 151 0.45 -8.74 10.29
N PHE A 152 0.57 -7.49 10.71
CA PHE A 152 1.82 -6.82 11.07
C PHE A 152 2.67 -7.64 12.07
N ASN A 153 2.04 -8.31 13.02
CA ASN A 153 2.68 -9.10 14.07
C ASN A 153 2.78 -10.60 13.74
N GLY A 154 2.37 -11.01 12.54
CA GLY A 154 2.38 -12.41 12.11
C GLY A 154 1.13 -13.21 12.47
N GLY A 155 0.11 -12.56 13.04
CA GLY A 155 -1.18 -13.18 13.31
C GLY A 155 -1.92 -13.58 12.02
N VAL A 156 -2.60 -14.70 12.06
CA VAL A 156 -3.34 -15.27 10.93
C VAL A 156 -4.83 -15.31 11.26
N GLN A 157 -5.67 -14.79 10.34
CA GLN A 157 -7.11 -14.82 10.49
C GLN A 157 -7.75 -15.72 9.43
N GLY A 158 -8.33 -16.84 9.90
CA GLY A 158 -9.07 -17.79 9.07
C GLY A 158 -8.20 -18.64 8.14
N GLU A 159 -8.86 -19.53 7.42
CA GLU A 159 -8.25 -20.43 6.46
C GLU A 159 -7.96 -19.74 5.11
N PRO A 160 -7.00 -20.25 4.31
CA PRO A 160 -6.79 -19.77 2.96
C PRO A 160 -8.07 -19.85 2.12
N VAL A 161 -8.32 -18.80 1.30
CA VAL A 161 -9.47 -18.75 0.40
C VAL A 161 -8.98 -18.78 -1.04
N LYS A 162 -9.47 -19.73 -1.83
CA LYS A 162 -9.16 -19.82 -3.26
C LYS A 162 -9.82 -18.66 -4.01
N ILE A 163 -9.04 -17.89 -4.75
CA ILE A 163 -9.57 -16.91 -5.70
C ILE A 163 -10.01 -17.66 -6.95
N THR A 164 -11.29 -17.59 -7.28
CA THR A 164 -11.92 -18.47 -8.28
C THR A 164 -12.17 -17.79 -9.62
N ARG A 165 -12.50 -16.52 -9.59
CA ARG A 165 -12.86 -15.70 -10.77
C ARG A 165 -12.82 -14.22 -10.40
N VAL A 166 -13.05 -13.35 -11.36
CA VAL A 166 -13.31 -11.93 -11.16
C VAL A 166 -14.81 -11.69 -11.04
N ARG A 167 -15.22 -10.85 -10.09
CA ARG A 167 -16.56 -10.31 -10.06
C ARG A 167 -16.69 -9.25 -11.16
N ASP A 168 -17.25 -9.65 -12.28
CA ASP A 168 -17.44 -8.80 -13.46
C ASP A 168 -18.73 -8.00 -13.28
N PHE A 169 -18.59 -6.74 -12.91
CA PHE A 169 -19.71 -5.82 -12.71
C PHE A 169 -19.96 -5.03 -13.98
N ARG A 170 -21.23 -4.72 -14.26
CA ARG A 170 -21.55 -3.74 -15.29
C ARG A 170 -20.74 -2.46 -15.13
N THR A 171 -20.08 -2.01 -16.17
CA THR A 171 -19.34 -0.75 -16.16
C THR A 171 -20.29 0.44 -15.98
N LEU A 172 -20.01 1.26 -14.97
CA LEU A 172 -20.78 2.48 -14.68
C LEU A 172 -20.25 3.65 -15.52
N ALA A 173 -21.16 4.56 -15.90
CA ALA A 173 -20.79 5.81 -16.53
C ALA A 173 -19.96 6.72 -15.58
N PRO A 174 -19.15 7.64 -16.10
CA PRO A 174 -18.49 8.64 -15.26
C PRO A 174 -19.48 9.39 -14.37
N GLY A 175 -19.27 9.37 -13.04
CA GLY A 175 -20.15 10.00 -12.06
C GLY A 175 -21.37 9.19 -11.65
N GLU A 176 -21.66 8.08 -12.31
CA GLU A 176 -22.75 7.17 -11.91
C GLU A 176 -22.41 6.47 -10.60
N VAL A 177 -23.40 6.38 -9.71
CA VAL A 177 -23.36 5.63 -8.46
C VAL A 177 -24.37 4.50 -8.54
N SER A 178 -23.98 3.30 -8.12
CA SER A 178 -24.87 2.14 -8.04
C SER A 178 -24.85 1.54 -6.62
N VAL A 179 -25.96 0.97 -6.23
CA VAL A 179 -26.13 0.22 -4.98
C VAL A 179 -26.48 -1.25 -5.24
N ASP A 180 -26.24 -1.75 -6.45
CA ASP A 180 -26.52 -3.13 -6.85
C ASP A 180 -25.70 -4.17 -6.05
N ASN A 181 -24.61 -3.73 -5.42
CA ASN A 181 -23.76 -4.51 -4.52
C ASN A 181 -24.06 -4.28 -3.03
N PHE A 182 -25.10 -3.52 -2.68
CA PHE A 182 -25.39 -3.18 -1.28
C PHE A 182 -25.63 -4.42 -0.42
N GLY A 183 -25.00 -4.44 0.76
CA GLY A 183 -25.12 -5.53 1.73
C GLY A 183 -24.34 -6.81 1.36
N GLN A 184 -23.71 -6.87 0.17
CA GLN A 184 -22.89 -8.02 -0.20
C GLN A 184 -21.65 -8.07 0.71
N PRO A 185 -21.24 -9.27 1.17
CA PRO A 185 -20.03 -9.40 1.96
C PRO A 185 -18.79 -9.11 1.11
N ILE A 186 -17.78 -8.59 1.76
CA ILE A 186 -16.45 -8.36 1.19
C ILE A 186 -15.42 -8.60 2.28
N CYS A 187 -14.39 -9.39 1.98
CA CYS A 187 -13.22 -9.54 2.81
C CYS A 187 -11.99 -9.04 2.04
N LYS A 188 -11.00 -8.55 2.76
CA LYS A 188 -9.69 -8.25 2.20
C LYS A 188 -8.61 -9.05 2.91
N ASP A 189 -7.57 -9.42 2.21
CA ASP A 189 -6.30 -9.89 2.75
C ASP A 189 -5.20 -8.87 2.42
N GLY A 190 -4.46 -8.45 3.43
CA GLY A 190 -3.37 -7.48 3.31
C GLY A 190 -2.28 -7.71 4.34
N ALA A 191 -1.06 -7.24 4.05
CA ALA A 191 0.15 -7.56 4.81
C ALA A 191 0.27 -6.80 6.14
N THR A 192 -0.61 -5.85 6.43
CA THR A 192 -0.55 -5.07 7.67
C THR A 192 -1.66 -5.42 8.64
N THR A 193 -2.92 -5.50 8.20
CA THR A 193 -4.03 -5.84 9.11
C THR A 193 -4.60 -7.23 8.88
N GLY A 194 -3.93 -8.05 8.05
CA GLY A 194 -4.37 -9.39 7.76
C GLY A 194 -5.73 -9.43 7.06
N ARG A 195 -6.55 -10.40 7.42
CA ARG A 195 -7.93 -10.52 6.93
C ARG A 195 -8.88 -9.64 7.74
N THR A 196 -9.64 -8.80 7.07
CA THR A 196 -10.78 -8.10 7.64
C THR A 196 -11.97 -8.21 6.70
N CYS A 197 -13.18 -8.21 7.24
CA CYS A 197 -14.40 -8.38 6.47
C CYS A 197 -15.45 -7.33 6.86
N ALA A 198 -16.25 -6.93 5.87
CA ALA A 198 -17.31 -5.95 6.03
C ALA A 198 -18.45 -6.21 5.02
N LYS A 199 -19.32 -5.22 4.85
CA LYS A 199 -20.35 -5.22 3.81
C LYS A 199 -20.15 -4.05 2.86
N GLN A 200 -20.40 -4.29 1.58
CA GLN A 200 -20.41 -3.27 0.55
C GLN A 200 -21.62 -2.35 0.74
N ILE A 201 -21.43 -1.05 0.48
CA ILE A 201 -22.48 -0.04 0.61
C ILE A 201 -22.85 0.60 -0.73
N GLY A 202 -22.07 0.37 -1.78
CA GLY A 202 -22.27 0.88 -3.12
C GLY A 202 -20.99 0.88 -3.92
N ARG A 203 -21.10 1.31 -5.17
CA ARG A 203 -19.96 1.40 -6.08
C ARG A 203 -20.09 2.55 -7.08
N THR A 204 -18.96 2.99 -7.57
CA THR A 204 -18.80 3.86 -8.74
C THR A 204 -17.99 3.12 -9.81
N ARG A 205 -17.74 3.78 -10.94
CA ARG A 205 -16.88 3.22 -11.99
C ARG A 205 -15.51 2.74 -11.46
N ASN A 206 -14.90 3.48 -10.53
CA ASN A 206 -13.53 3.26 -10.05
C ASN A 206 -13.46 2.91 -8.57
N GLY A 207 -14.54 2.54 -7.95
CA GLY A 207 -14.54 2.24 -6.53
C GLY A 207 -15.67 1.33 -6.11
N ILE A 208 -15.35 0.35 -5.27
CA ILE A 208 -16.31 -0.42 -4.48
C ILE A 208 -16.12 0.02 -3.05
N TYR A 209 -17.20 0.47 -2.43
CA TYR A 209 -17.17 1.07 -1.10
C TYR A 209 -17.74 0.11 -0.07
N SER A 210 -17.10 0.09 1.10
CA SER A 210 -17.51 -0.72 2.24
C SER A 210 -17.39 0.09 3.52
N TRP A 211 -18.20 -0.25 4.51
CA TRP A 211 -18.16 0.40 5.81
C TRP A 211 -17.54 -0.52 6.84
N GLY A 212 -16.46 -0.06 7.49
CA GLY A 212 -15.76 -0.81 8.51
C GLY A 212 -14.72 -1.80 7.97
N LEU A 213 -14.50 -1.85 6.66
CA LEU A 213 -13.35 -2.57 6.09
C LEU A 213 -12.12 -1.70 6.26
N ASN A 214 -11.33 -2.04 7.27
CA ASN A 214 -10.19 -1.22 7.66
C ASN A 214 -8.99 -1.50 6.74
N TYR A 215 -8.54 -0.47 6.02
CA TYR A 215 -7.27 -0.47 5.31
C TYR A 215 -6.29 0.45 6.04
N VAL A 216 -5.09 -0.02 6.25
CA VAL A 216 -3.98 0.81 6.74
C VAL A 216 -2.82 0.74 5.76
N GLN A 217 -1.84 1.60 5.93
CA GLN A 217 -0.64 1.60 5.10
C GLN A 217 -0.02 0.19 5.06
N GLY A 218 0.31 -0.29 3.86
CA GLY A 218 0.80 -1.63 3.60
C GLY A 218 -0.28 -2.65 3.20
N ASP A 219 -1.58 -2.41 3.49
CA ASP A 219 -2.69 -3.22 2.95
C ASP A 219 -3.01 -2.89 1.48
N SER A 220 -2.55 -1.73 1.00
CA SER A 220 -2.74 -1.25 -0.37
C SER A 220 -2.37 -2.30 -1.41
N GLY A 221 -3.19 -2.44 -2.46
CA GLY A 221 -3.01 -3.44 -3.51
C GLY A 221 -3.47 -4.85 -3.15
N GLY A 222 -3.67 -5.16 -1.86
CA GLY A 222 -4.13 -6.46 -1.39
C GLY A 222 -5.51 -6.84 -1.94
N VAL A 223 -5.73 -8.14 -2.11
CA VAL A 223 -6.96 -8.66 -2.71
C VAL A 223 -8.19 -8.41 -1.84
N ASN A 224 -9.28 -7.98 -2.46
CA ASN A 224 -10.61 -7.93 -1.89
C ASN A 224 -11.49 -8.94 -2.63
N TYR A 225 -12.22 -9.77 -1.89
CA TYR A 225 -12.99 -10.87 -2.47
C TYR A 225 -14.33 -11.09 -1.74
N ASP A 226 -15.23 -11.76 -2.43
CA ASP A 226 -16.48 -12.25 -1.84
C ASP A 226 -16.19 -13.58 -1.10
N PRO A 227 -16.37 -13.65 0.22
CA PRO A 227 -16.03 -14.86 0.99
C PRO A 227 -16.95 -16.06 0.71
N ARG A 228 -18.08 -15.86 0.00
CA ARG A 228 -19.04 -16.94 -0.31
C ARG A 228 -18.57 -17.83 -1.45
N ASP A 229 -17.84 -17.24 -2.41
CA ASP A 229 -17.44 -17.94 -3.64
C ASP A 229 -15.99 -17.69 -4.06
N GLY A 230 -15.23 -16.89 -3.31
CA GLY A 230 -13.85 -16.55 -3.62
C GLY A 230 -13.67 -15.65 -4.85
N ALA A 231 -14.72 -15.02 -5.37
CA ALA A 231 -14.60 -14.10 -6.49
C ALA A 231 -13.81 -12.84 -6.09
N ALA A 232 -12.73 -12.52 -6.82
CA ALA A 232 -12.03 -11.26 -6.65
C ALA A 232 -12.94 -10.08 -7.02
N VAL A 233 -13.10 -9.15 -6.09
CA VAL A 233 -13.98 -7.99 -6.21
C VAL A 233 -13.16 -6.73 -6.53
N GLY A 234 -12.04 -6.55 -5.84
CA GLY A 234 -11.20 -5.36 -5.97
C GLY A 234 -9.81 -5.55 -5.39
N VAL A 235 -9.02 -4.48 -5.45
CA VAL A 235 -7.75 -4.35 -4.70
C VAL A 235 -7.86 -3.18 -3.74
N SER A 236 -7.27 -3.29 -2.56
CA SER A 236 -7.30 -2.23 -1.53
C SER A 236 -6.67 -0.95 -2.06
N SER A 237 -7.42 0.14 -2.07
CA SER A 237 -6.99 1.42 -2.66
C SER A 237 -6.78 2.50 -1.60
N MET A 238 -7.82 2.87 -0.88
CA MET A 238 -7.72 3.93 0.12
C MET A 238 -8.81 3.80 1.20
N THR A 239 -8.65 4.55 2.28
CA THR A 239 -9.64 4.69 3.33
C THR A 239 -9.89 6.16 3.67
N LEU A 240 -11.12 6.47 4.08
CA LEU A 240 -11.50 7.76 4.63
C LEU A 240 -12.32 7.51 5.91
N GLY A 241 -11.63 7.50 7.05
CA GLY A 241 -12.24 7.04 8.29
C GLY A 241 -12.73 5.59 8.17
N PRO A 242 -14.00 5.29 8.48
CA PRO A 242 -14.55 3.94 8.35
C PRO A 242 -14.91 3.54 6.91
N LEU A 243 -14.85 4.46 5.96
CA LEU A 243 -15.15 4.20 4.56
C LEU A 243 -13.92 3.65 3.85
N GLY A 244 -13.95 2.37 3.47
CA GLY A 244 -12.96 1.72 2.63
C GLY A 244 -13.36 1.78 1.16
N LYS A 245 -12.37 2.03 0.27
CA LYS A 245 -12.49 1.95 -1.18
C LYS A 245 -11.58 0.88 -1.71
N ALA A 246 -12.12 -0.10 -2.43
CA ALA A 246 -11.38 -1.01 -3.31
C ALA A 246 -11.48 -0.55 -4.76
N GLN A 247 -10.37 -0.60 -5.51
CA GLN A 247 -10.40 -0.47 -6.97
C GLN A 247 -10.96 -1.76 -7.57
N PRO A 248 -12.03 -1.73 -8.37
CA PRO A 248 -12.64 -2.94 -8.95
C PRO A 248 -11.64 -3.68 -9.85
N VAL A 249 -11.54 -5.00 -9.72
CA VAL A 249 -10.60 -5.84 -10.49
C VAL A 249 -10.99 -5.93 -11.98
N ASP A 250 -12.28 -6.03 -12.29
CA ASP A 250 -12.81 -6.01 -13.66
C ASP A 250 -12.35 -4.73 -14.38
N ARG A 251 -12.48 -3.57 -13.73
CA ARG A 251 -12.04 -2.29 -14.29
C ARG A 251 -10.53 -2.21 -14.55
N ILE A 252 -9.72 -2.88 -13.75
CA ILE A 252 -8.27 -2.96 -14.03
C ILE A 252 -8.04 -3.61 -15.39
N ILE A 253 -8.69 -4.74 -15.62
CA ILE A 253 -8.51 -5.54 -16.85
C ILE A 253 -9.11 -4.83 -18.05
N GLU A 254 -10.31 -4.28 -17.91
CA GLU A 254 -10.98 -3.50 -18.95
C GLU A 254 -10.16 -2.28 -19.37
N ASP A 255 -9.71 -1.47 -18.39
CA ASP A 255 -8.96 -0.24 -18.67
C ASP A 255 -7.54 -0.51 -19.19
N ALA A 256 -6.85 -1.49 -18.63
CA ALA A 256 -5.47 -1.80 -19.03
C ALA A 256 -5.36 -2.42 -20.41
N TYR A 257 -6.37 -3.19 -20.82
CA TYR A 257 -6.29 -4.04 -22.03
C TYR A 257 -7.42 -3.83 -23.03
N GLY A 258 -8.34 -2.93 -22.77
CA GLY A 258 -9.48 -2.65 -23.67
C GLY A 258 -10.48 -3.80 -23.75
N ILE A 259 -10.60 -4.60 -22.69
CA ILE A 259 -11.54 -5.72 -22.64
C ILE A 259 -12.97 -5.15 -22.48
N PRO A 260 -13.92 -5.61 -23.30
CA PRO A 260 -15.32 -5.17 -23.18
C PRO A 260 -15.96 -5.59 -21.85
N ASP A 261 -16.91 -4.80 -21.37
CA ASP A 261 -17.77 -5.10 -20.23
C ASP A 261 -18.42 -6.50 -20.37
N GLY A 262 -18.40 -7.29 -19.30
CA GLY A 262 -18.89 -8.67 -19.28
C GLY A 262 -17.96 -9.71 -19.89
N LYS A 263 -16.73 -9.34 -20.32
CA LYS A 263 -15.76 -10.22 -20.96
C LYS A 263 -14.48 -10.47 -20.14
N VAL A 264 -14.43 -9.97 -18.92
CA VAL A 264 -13.22 -10.03 -18.09
C VAL A 264 -12.79 -11.47 -17.79
N ASN A 265 -13.73 -12.36 -17.47
CA ASN A 265 -13.42 -13.77 -17.16
C ASN A 265 -13.08 -14.62 -18.40
N GLU A 266 -13.29 -14.10 -19.62
CA GLU A 266 -12.79 -14.70 -20.86
C GLU A 266 -11.32 -14.31 -21.11
N ALA A 267 -10.93 -13.10 -20.65
CA ALA A 267 -9.60 -12.53 -20.84
C ALA A 267 -8.64 -12.83 -19.69
N PHE A 268 -9.13 -12.99 -18.47
CA PHE A 268 -8.30 -13.23 -17.29
C PHE A 268 -8.80 -14.43 -16.49
N THR A 269 -7.90 -15.38 -16.25
CA THR A 269 -8.16 -16.57 -15.46
C THR A 269 -7.26 -16.52 -14.20
N PRO A 270 -7.82 -16.40 -12.97
CA PRO A 270 -7.03 -16.52 -11.75
C PRO A 270 -6.25 -17.83 -11.74
N THR A 271 -5.04 -17.82 -11.15
CA THR A 271 -4.21 -19.02 -11.11
C THR A 271 -4.91 -20.15 -10.36
N ASP A 272 -4.86 -21.35 -10.93
CA ASP A 272 -5.46 -22.55 -10.32
C ASP A 272 -4.53 -23.24 -9.30
N SER A 273 -3.29 -22.79 -9.19
CA SER A 273 -2.32 -23.31 -8.25
C SER A 273 -2.80 -23.19 -6.80
N THR A 274 -2.61 -24.26 -6.04
CA THR A 274 -2.78 -24.33 -4.58
C THR A 274 -1.46 -24.55 -3.87
N ALA A 275 -0.35 -24.20 -4.51
CA ALA A 275 0.98 -24.29 -3.91
C ALA A 275 1.01 -23.55 -2.56
N PRO A 276 1.71 -24.09 -1.55
CA PRO A 276 1.88 -23.38 -0.29
C PRO A 276 2.57 -22.05 -0.55
N ARG A 277 2.15 -21.00 0.14
CA ARG A 277 2.79 -19.69 0.05
C ARG A 277 4.18 -19.72 0.71
N GLU A 278 5.08 -18.85 0.26
CA GLU A 278 6.36 -18.63 0.91
C GLU A 278 6.16 -18.13 2.36
N ASN A 279 7.15 -18.37 3.22
CA ASN A 279 7.15 -17.80 4.57
C ASN A 279 7.65 -16.35 4.51
N PHE A 280 6.73 -15.45 4.15
CA PHE A 280 7.05 -14.02 4.04
C PHE A 280 7.40 -13.41 5.39
N THR A 281 8.37 -12.52 5.40
CA THR A 281 8.67 -11.65 6.53
C THR A 281 7.53 -10.66 6.72
N THR A 282 7.09 -10.47 7.95
CA THR A 282 6.01 -9.54 8.29
C THR A 282 6.50 -8.09 8.26
N SER A 283 5.56 -7.15 8.15
CA SER A 283 5.90 -5.72 8.20
C SER A 283 6.50 -5.33 9.56
N GLY A 284 6.08 -5.97 10.66
CA GLY A 284 6.65 -5.74 11.99
C GLY A 284 8.10 -6.20 12.10
N GLU A 285 8.42 -7.41 11.60
CA GLU A 285 9.80 -7.91 11.57
C GLU A 285 10.73 -7.03 10.71
N GLU A 286 10.23 -6.48 9.59
CA GLU A 286 10.99 -5.55 8.75
C GLU A 286 11.19 -4.21 9.45
N GLU A 287 10.14 -3.65 10.08
CA GLU A 287 10.22 -2.38 10.80
C GLU A 287 11.21 -2.46 11.95
N GLU A 288 11.19 -3.55 12.73
CA GLU A 288 12.16 -3.78 13.80
C GLU A 288 13.60 -3.80 13.26
N ARG A 289 13.84 -4.52 12.15
CA ARG A 289 15.15 -4.58 11.51
C ARG A 289 15.63 -3.22 11.00
N VAL A 290 14.75 -2.47 10.33
CA VAL A 290 15.07 -1.14 9.79
C VAL A 290 15.32 -0.15 10.92
N SER A 291 14.52 -0.18 11.99
CA SER A 291 14.68 0.67 13.16
C SER A 291 16.01 0.42 13.87
N ALA A 292 16.38 -0.84 14.08
CA ALA A 292 17.67 -1.20 14.66
C ALA A 292 18.86 -0.71 13.80
N GLU A 293 18.74 -0.78 12.49
CA GLU A 293 19.78 -0.27 11.57
C GLU A 293 19.87 1.27 11.59
N ILE A 294 18.71 1.97 11.65
CA ILE A 294 18.69 3.43 11.84
C ILE A 294 19.38 3.82 13.13
N GLU A 295 19.09 3.16 14.24
CA GLU A 295 19.74 3.40 15.53
C GLU A 295 21.25 3.16 15.46
N ARG A 296 21.66 2.07 14.84
CA ARG A 296 23.09 1.74 14.65
C ARG A 296 23.82 2.80 13.84
N LEU A 297 23.24 3.25 12.74
CA LEU A 297 23.81 4.27 11.84
C LEU A 297 23.89 5.65 12.48
N ASN A 298 23.04 5.91 13.47
CA ASN A 298 22.89 7.21 14.12
C ASN A 298 23.23 7.19 15.61
N SER A 299 24.01 6.21 16.07
CA SER A 299 24.38 6.04 17.48
C SER A 299 25.04 7.27 18.11
N ASN A 300 25.60 8.17 17.30
CA ASN A 300 26.19 9.44 17.75
C ASN A 300 25.17 10.60 17.82
N LEU A 301 23.97 10.41 17.28
CA LEU A 301 22.92 11.44 17.38
C LEU A 301 22.34 11.42 18.79
N LYS A 302 22.44 12.54 19.47
CA LYS A 302 21.72 12.71 20.74
C LYS A 302 20.23 12.89 20.42
N PRO A 303 19.34 12.10 21.03
CA PRO A 303 17.92 12.35 20.89
C PRO A 303 17.64 13.80 21.31
N PRO A 304 16.92 14.57 20.52
CA PRO A 304 16.52 15.91 20.94
C PRO A 304 15.63 15.78 22.17
N ALA A 305 15.86 16.62 23.18
CA ALA A 305 14.97 16.73 24.33
C ALA A 305 13.65 17.39 23.89
N PRO A 306 12.51 16.69 23.82
CA PRO A 306 11.29 17.22 23.20
C PRO A 306 10.83 18.55 23.81
N ARG A 307 10.98 18.72 25.13
CA ARG A 307 10.65 19.97 25.82
C ARG A 307 11.55 21.12 25.44
N GLU A 308 12.84 20.87 25.24
CA GLU A 308 13.79 21.91 24.82
C GLU A 308 13.52 22.34 23.38
N GLU A 309 13.25 21.38 22.49
CA GLU A 309 12.91 21.65 21.10
C GLU A 309 11.55 22.36 20.95
N LEU A 310 10.56 22.01 21.78
CA LEU A 310 9.30 22.74 21.87
C LEU A 310 9.53 24.19 22.27
N ARG A 311 10.36 24.43 23.28
CA ARG A 311 10.70 25.79 23.70
C ARG A 311 11.36 26.57 22.56
N LYS A 312 12.35 25.99 21.86
CA LYS A 312 13.01 26.61 20.69
C LYS A 312 11.99 26.90 19.58
N ALA A 313 11.08 25.98 19.29
CA ALA A 313 10.05 26.19 18.27
C ALA A 313 9.14 27.39 18.62
N VAL A 314 8.72 27.49 19.88
CA VAL A 314 7.91 28.63 20.35
C VAL A 314 8.68 29.93 20.32
N ASP A 315 9.96 29.94 20.71
CA ASP A 315 10.79 31.16 20.71
C ASP A 315 11.06 31.64 19.27
N ASN A 316 11.33 30.73 18.34
CA ASN A 316 11.48 31.04 16.91
C ASN A 316 10.18 31.63 16.32
N ALA A 317 9.02 31.06 16.67
CA ALA A 317 7.73 31.57 16.25
C ALA A 317 7.49 33.02 16.73
N LYS A 318 7.84 33.29 17.99
CA LYS A 318 7.74 34.66 18.55
C LYS A 318 8.65 35.66 17.83
N GLN A 319 9.92 35.25 17.54
CA GLN A 319 10.86 36.12 16.83
C GLN A 319 10.40 36.45 15.41
N GLU A 320 9.92 35.44 14.67
CA GLU A 320 9.42 35.63 13.31
C GLU A 320 8.15 36.49 13.30
N ALA A 321 7.21 36.22 14.23
CA ALA A 321 6.02 37.06 14.40
C ALA A 321 6.36 38.52 14.70
N ALA A 322 7.37 38.79 15.54
CA ALA A 322 7.84 40.15 15.83
C ALA A 322 8.44 40.80 14.59
N GLY A 323 9.23 40.05 13.78
CA GLY A 323 9.77 40.54 12.51
C GLY A 323 8.69 40.89 11.48
N LEU A 324 7.67 40.01 11.36
CA LEU A 324 6.52 40.28 10.48
C LEU A 324 5.70 41.48 10.94
N ALA A 325 5.49 41.63 12.25
CA ALA A 325 4.82 42.83 12.80
C ALA A 325 5.60 44.12 12.52
N GLN A 326 6.93 44.09 12.60
CA GLN A 326 7.78 45.21 12.26
C GLN A 326 7.70 45.56 10.77
N LYS A 327 7.76 44.58 9.87
CA LYS A 327 7.56 44.80 8.43
C LYS A 327 6.18 45.39 8.14
N ALA A 328 5.13 44.87 8.77
CA ALA A 328 3.78 45.39 8.62
C ALA A 328 3.67 46.88 9.06
N SER A 329 4.33 47.25 10.17
CA SER A 329 4.37 48.64 10.65
C SER A 329 5.09 49.59 9.68
N GLN A 330 5.93 49.07 8.79
CA GLN A 330 6.64 49.77 7.74
C GLN A 330 5.90 49.76 6.39
N GLY A 331 4.66 49.25 6.37
CA GLY A 331 3.87 49.12 5.16
C GLY A 331 4.26 47.95 4.23
N GLN A 332 5.11 47.04 4.71
CA GLN A 332 5.57 45.85 3.98
C GLN A 332 4.82 44.62 4.48
N PHE A 333 3.53 44.52 4.22
CA PHE A 333 2.70 43.38 4.61
C PHE A 333 2.50 42.40 3.43
N ASP A 334 2.97 41.15 3.59
CA ASP A 334 2.74 40.08 2.65
C ASP A 334 1.92 38.96 3.33
N PRO A 335 0.63 38.79 2.96
CA PRO A 335 -0.22 37.71 3.53
C PRO A 335 0.33 36.29 3.27
N ALA A 336 1.03 36.09 2.15
CA ALA A 336 1.60 34.80 1.81
C ALA A 336 2.79 34.44 2.72
N GLU A 337 3.63 35.45 3.07
CA GLU A 337 4.72 35.29 4.03
C GLU A 337 4.17 34.95 5.43
N VAL A 338 3.12 35.65 5.86
CA VAL A 338 2.46 35.38 7.16
C VAL A 338 1.88 33.97 7.21
N ASN A 339 1.17 33.52 6.16
CA ASN A 339 0.61 32.19 6.12
C ASN A 339 1.69 31.09 6.13
N ARG A 340 2.79 31.28 5.39
CA ARG A 340 3.93 30.35 5.42
C ARG A 340 4.52 30.22 6.83
N ALA A 341 4.74 31.35 7.51
CA ALA A 341 5.26 31.37 8.87
C ALA A 341 4.32 30.67 9.86
N ILE A 342 3.00 30.95 9.77
CA ILE A 342 1.99 30.28 10.62
C ILE A 342 2.02 28.77 10.42
N ASN A 343 1.98 28.29 9.19
CA ASN A 343 1.98 26.85 8.90
C ASN A 343 3.27 26.20 9.41
N HIS A 344 4.44 26.78 9.08
CA HIS A 344 5.73 26.25 9.50
C HIS A 344 5.87 26.14 11.02
N HIS A 345 5.45 27.16 11.77
CA HIS A 345 5.56 27.13 13.22
C HIS A 345 4.50 26.27 13.88
N SER A 346 3.27 26.23 13.33
CA SER A 346 2.20 25.35 13.83
C SER A 346 2.60 23.88 13.73
N ASP A 347 3.18 23.47 12.61
CA ASP A 347 3.65 22.10 12.40
C ASP A 347 4.76 21.73 13.38
N ARG A 348 5.75 22.59 13.57
CA ARG A 348 6.87 22.36 14.50
C ARG A 348 6.42 22.32 15.96
N ILE A 349 5.59 23.27 16.38
CA ILE A 349 5.07 23.32 17.76
C ILE A 349 4.17 22.11 18.01
N GLY A 350 3.33 21.73 17.05
CA GLY A 350 2.47 20.55 17.13
C GLY A 350 3.28 19.26 17.28
N TYR A 351 4.32 19.08 16.47
CA TYR A 351 5.20 17.93 16.51
C TYR A 351 5.91 17.79 17.88
N TRP A 352 6.60 18.86 18.32
CA TRP A 352 7.34 18.81 19.58
C TRP A 352 6.45 18.83 20.81
N GLY A 353 5.26 19.41 20.70
CA GLY A 353 4.23 19.34 21.73
C GLY A 353 3.75 17.91 21.95
N GLY A 354 3.45 17.20 20.87
CA GLY A 354 3.07 15.80 20.90
C GLY A 354 4.20 14.89 21.44
N ALA A 355 5.42 15.07 20.96
CA ALA A 355 6.60 14.33 21.43
C ALA A 355 6.89 14.57 22.93
N SER A 356 6.77 15.82 23.39
CA SER A 356 6.95 16.18 24.82
C SER A 356 5.89 15.54 25.72
N LEU A 357 4.64 15.47 25.24
CA LEU A 357 3.56 14.81 25.97
C LEU A 357 3.76 13.29 26.01
N GLY A 358 4.18 12.68 24.88
CA GLY A 358 4.50 11.25 24.82
C GLY A 358 5.61 10.85 25.77
N GLU A 359 6.70 11.64 25.86
CA GLU A 359 7.78 11.43 26.85
C GLU A 359 7.28 11.50 28.29
N GLU A 360 6.39 12.44 28.60
CA GLU A 360 5.81 12.57 29.95
C GLU A 360 4.92 11.40 30.32
N ILE A 361 4.13 10.90 29.36
CA ILE A 361 3.29 9.70 29.54
C ILE A 361 4.17 8.47 29.77
N ALA A 362 5.20 8.28 28.95
CA ALA A 362 6.12 7.14 29.07
C ALA A 362 6.89 7.09 30.40
N LYS A 363 7.14 8.25 31.03
CA LYS A 363 7.77 8.31 32.37
C LYS A 363 6.82 7.94 33.52
N ARG A 364 5.53 7.91 33.27
CA ARG A 364 4.50 7.61 34.30
C ARG A 364 3.94 6.20 34.21
N LEU A 365 4.24 5.47 33.11
CA LEU A 365 3.97 4.04 32.93
C LEU A 365 5.15 3.18 33.38
#